data_376acbf11ed88d0f6722dfdefb6f5c37
#
_entry.id   376acbf11ed88d0f6722dfdefb6f5c37
#
_cell.length_a   1.000
_cell.length_b   1.000
_cell.length_c   1.000
_cell.angle_alpha   90.00
_cell.angle_beta   90.00
_cell.angle_gamma   90.00
#
_symmetry.space_group_name_H-M   'P 1'
#
loop_
_entity.id
_entity.type
_entity.pdbx_description
1 polymer ?
#
loop_
_entity_poly.entity_id
_entity_poly.type
_entity_poly.pdbx_seq_one_letter_code
_entity_poly.pdbx_strand_id
1 'polypeptide(L)'
;MSQIELQPVFDFQKAGKDVLEIEREGLAQLDQYINQDFSLACEKIFYCAGKVVVMGMGKSGHIGRKMAATFASTGTSSFFVHPGEAAHGDLGMVTPQDIVIALSNSGESNEILALIPVLKRLQVPLICTVSYTHLRAHETCADLV
;
A
#
# COMPACT_ATOMS: atom_id res chain seq x y z
N MET A 1 -14.99 47.69 -33.12
CA MET A 1 -14.52 47.51 -31.70
C MET A 1 -14.87 46.10 -31.31
N SER A 2 -13.87 45.21 -31.33
CA SER A 2 -14.06 43.82 -30.88
C SER A 2 -14.18 43.75 -29.35
N GLN A 3 -15.28 43.22 -28.84
CA GLN A 3 -15.41 42.92 -27.43
C GLN A 3 -14.38 41.86 -27.08
N ILE A 4 -13.47 42.16 -26.18
CA ILE A 4 -12.60 41.19 -25.55
C ILE A 4 -13.48 40.48 -24.56
N GLU A 5 -13.89 39.26 -24.86
CA GLU A 5 -14.50 38.33 -23.89
C GLU A 5 -13.43 38.02 -22.84
N LEU A 6 -13.61 38.58 -21.64
CA LEU A 6 -12.82 38.21 -20.48
C LEU A 6 -13.11 36.74 -20.16
N GLN A 7 -12.11 35.89 -20.37
CA GLN A 7 -12.21 34.52 -19.89
C GLN A 7 -12.46 34.50 -18.38
N PRO A 8 -13.33 33.62 -17.87
CA PRO A 8 -13.59 33.56 -16.44
C PRO A 8 -12.28 33.28 -15.70
N VAL A 9 -11.94 34.14 -14.73
CA VAL A 9 -10.78 33.95 -13.88
C VAL A 9 -11.00 32.68 -13.06
N PHE A 10 -10.10 31.70 -13.20
CA PHE A 10 -10.16 30.45 -12.45
C PHE A 10 -10.02 30.74 -10.94
N ASP A 11 -10.95 30.28 -10.13
CA ASP A 11 -10.95 30.47 -8.68
C ASP A 11 -10.13 29.35 -8.00
N PHE A 12 -8.84 29.61 -7.80
CA PHE A 12 -7.93 28.70 -7.13
C PHE A 12 -8.30 28.44 -5.66
N GLN A 13 -8.91 29.41 -4.98
CA GLN A 13 -9.33 29.23 -3.58
C GLN A 13 -10.50 28.27 -3.49
N LYS A 14 -11.48 28.43 -4.36
CA LYS A 14 -12.61 27.51 -4.47
C LYS A 14 -12.13 26.11 -4.81
N ALA A 15 -11.32 25.97 -5.82
CA ALA A 15 -10.76 24.67 -6.23
C ALA A 15 -10.02 23.97 -5.07
N GLY A 16 -9.22 24.71 -4.30
CA GLY A 16 -8.54 24.14 -3.13
C GLY A 16 -9.51 23.68 -2.04
N LYS A 17 -10.59 24.44 -1.78
CA LYS A 17 -11.62 24.05 -0.82
C LYS A 17 -12.40 22.83 -1.29
N ASP A 18 -12.73 22.76 -2.58
CA ASP A 18 -13.44 21.62 -3.18
C ASP A 18 -12.60 20.31 -3.04
N VAL A 19 -11.27 20.38 -3.24
CA VAL A 19 -10.38 19.23 -3.01
C VAL A 19 -10.40 18.82 -1.53
N LEU A 20 -10.31 19.75 -0.59
CA LEU A 20 -10.35 19.42 0.85
C LEU A 20 -11.67 18.77 1.25
N GLU A 21 -12.77 19.15 0.63
CA GLU A 21 -14.07 18.51 0.91
C GLU A 21 -14.12 17.07 0.39
N ILE A 22 -13.64 16.83 -0.83
CA ILE A 22 -13.51 15.48 -1.40
C ILE A 22 -12.64 14.57 -0.50
N GLU A 23 -11.49 15.09 -0.02
CA GLU A 23 -10.62 14.34 0.90
C GLU A 23 -11.30 14.05 2.24
N ARG A 24 -12.07 15.01 2.77
CA ARG A 24 -12.83 14.83 4.01
C ARG A 24 -13.89 13.75 3.89
N GLU A 25 -14.65 13.77 2.78
CA GLU A 25 -15.64 12.74 2.48
C GLU A 25 -14.98 11.37 2.32
N GLY A 26 -13.84 11.30 1.64
CA GLY A 26 -13.05 10.08 1.51
C GLY A 26 -12.61 9.52 2.86
N LEU A 27 -12.09 10.37 3.75
CA LEU A 27 -11.69 9.96 5.10
C LEU A 27 -12.87 9.46 5.94
N ALA A 28 -14.03 10.10 5.84
CA ALA A 28 -15.24 9.68 6.55
C ALA A 28 -15.74 8.28 6.15
N GLN A 29 -15.38 7.82 4.95
CA GLN A 29 -15.74 6.48 4.49
C GLN A 29 -14.78 5.39 4.97
N LEU A 30 -13.63 5.73 5.58
CA LEU A 30 -12.64 4.74 6.01
C LEU A 30 -13.11 3.91 7.21
N ASP A 31 -14.05 4.40 8.03
CA ASP A 31 -14.56 3.70 9.21
C ASP A 31 -15.01 2.26 8.89
N GLN A 32 -15.64 2.05 7.74
CA GLN A 32 -16.12 0.73 7.31
C GLN A 32 -14.99 -0.29 7.05
N TYR A 33 -13.77 0.18 6.83
CA TYR A 33 -12.59 -0.67 6.59
C TYR A 33 -11.77 -0.93 7.85
N ILE A 34 -12.09 -0.29 8.98
CA ILE A 34 -11.51 -0.60 10.29
C ILE A 34 -12.30 -1.77 10.90
N ASN A 35 -12.10 -2.93 10.32
CA ASN A 35 -12.80 -4.17 10.60
C ASN A 35 -11.89 -5.22 11.24
N GLN A 36 -12.30 -6.49 11.26
CA GLN A 36 -11.51 -7.59 11.79
C GLN A 36 -10.21 -7.83 11.02
N ASP A 37 -10.21 -7.65 9.70
CA ASP A 37 -9.01 -7.83 8.87
C ASP A 37 -7.95 -6.78 9.19
N PHE A 38 -8.39 -5.52 9.39
CA PHE A 38 -7.50 -4.47 9.87
C PHE A 38 -6.87 -4.82 11.23
N SER A 39 -7.68 -5.32 12.17
CA SER A 39 -7.19 -5.72 13.50
C SER A 39 -6.16 -6.83 13.38
N LEU A 40 -6.44 -7.85 12.57
CA LEU A 40 -5.53 -8.97 12.34
C LEU A 40 -4.22 -8.53 11.66
N ALA A 41 -4.28 -7.59 10.72
CA ALA A 41 -3.09 -7.00 10.10
C ALA A 41 -2.24 -6.28 11.15
N CYS A 42 -2.87 -5.47 12.01
CA CYS A 42 -2.19 -4.77 13.10
C CYS A 42 -1.54 -5.76 14.08
N GLU A 43 -2.24 -6.82 14.47
CA GLU A 43 -1.70 -7.85 15.37
C GLU A 43 -0.48 -8.53 14.75
N LYS A 44 -0.54 -8.95 13.50
CA LYS A 44 0.60 -9.56 12.79
C LYS A 44 1.82 -8.63 12.75
N ILE A 45 1.61 -7.33 12.51
CA ILE A 45 2.69 -6.34 12.52
C ILE A 45 3.25 -6.16 13.93
N PHE A 46 2.37 -6.04 14.93
CA PHE A 46 2.76 -5.78 16.33
C PHE A 46 3.58 -6.92 16.93
N TYR A 47 3.24 -8.16 16.61
CA TYR A 47 3.94 -9.35 17.12
C TYR A 47 5.01 -9.88 16.16
N CYS A 48 5.35 -9.13 15.09
CA CYS A 48 6.40 -9.50 14.15
C CYS A 48 7.75 -9.59 14.88
N ALA A 49 8.36 -10.77 14.85
CA ALA A 49 9.67 -10.99 15.46
C ALA A 49 10.85 -10.46 14.61
N GLY A 50 10.62 -10.28 13.32
CA GLY A 50 11.58 -9.78 12.36
C GLY A 50 11.33 -8.33 11.95
N LYS A 51 11.26 -8.08 10.65
CA LYS A 51 11.06 -6.76 10.06
C LYS A 51 9.76 -6.69 9.27
N VAL A 52 9.19 -5.51 9.21
CA VAL A 52 8.08 -5.19 8.31
C VAL A 52 8.67 -4.77 6.96
N VAL A 53 8.53 -5.62 5.97
CA VAL A 53 9.02 -5.38 4.59
C VAL A 53 7.86 -4.81 3.77
N VAL A 54 8.01 -3.59 3.28
CA VAL A 54 6.95 -2.95 2.48
C VAL A 54 7.30 -3.00 1.01
N MET A 55 6.35 -3.39 0.17
CA MET A 55 6.51 -3.50 -1.28
C MET A 55 5.43 -2.73 -2.03
N GLY A 56 5.74 -2.20 -3.19
CA GLY A 56 4.77 -1.51 -4.06
C GLY A 56 5.41 -0.97 -5.33
N MET A 57 4.60 -0.87 -6.39
CA MET A 57 5.02 -0.36 -7.69
C MET A 57 4.61 1.10 -7.89
N GLY A 58 5.38 1.86 -8.65
CA GLY A 58 5.03 3.22 -9.05
C GLY A 58 4.61 4.12 -7.87
N LYS A 59 3.41 4.70 -7.92
CA LYS A 59 2.88 5.57 -6.84
C LYS A 59 2.71 4.82 -5.53
N SER A 60 2.25 3.56 -5.56
CA SER A 60 2.19 2.69 -4.37
C SER A 60 3.58 2.46 -3.76
N GLY A 61 4.63 2.39 -4.60
CA GLY A 61 6.01 2.30 -4.13
C GLY A 61 6.47 3.54 -3.36
N HIS A 62 6.09 4.74 -3.79
CA HIS A 62 6.38 5.98 -3.05
C HIS A 62 5.70 6.00 -1.68
N ILE A 63 4.43 5.59 -1.62
CA ILE A 63 3.70 5.46 -0.35
C ILE A 63 4.35 4.38 0.53
N GLY A 64 4.73 3.23 -0.06
CA GLY A 64 5.41 2.14 0.65
C GLY A 64 6.74 2.57 1.27
N ARG A 65 7.56 3.34 0.55
CA ARG A 65 8.80 3.91 1.10
C ARG A 65 8.52 4.83 2.30
N LYS A 66 7.50 5.69 2.20
CA LYS A 66 7.08 6.54 3.31
C LYS A 66 6.60 5.73 4.51
N MET A 67 5.80 4.68 4.28
CA MET A 67 5.30 3.78 5.31
C MET A 67 6.46 3.07 6.02
N ALA A 68 7.39 2.46 5.29
CA ALA A 68 8.56 1.79 5.85
C ALA A 68 9.42 2.76 6.69
N ALA A 69 9.68 3.97 6.19
CA ALA A 69 10.40 4.99 6.93
C ALA A 69 9.67 5.41 8.21
N THR A 70 8.34 5.50 8.19
CA THR A 70 7.53 5.82 9.37
C THR A 70 7.62 4.71 10.41
N PHE A 71 7.45 3.43 10.03
CA PHE A 71 7.64 2.30 10.92
C PHE A 71 9.01 2.33 11.58
N ALA A 72 10.08 2.46 10.80
CA ALA A 72 11.44 2.51 11.31
C ALA A 72 11.67 3.67 12.30
N SER A 73 11.13 4.86 12.01
CA SER A 73 11.27 6.03 12.89
C SER A 73 10.44 5.94 14.19
N THR A 74 9.43 5.10 14.22
CA THR A 74 8.55 4.88 15.38
C THR A 74 8.86 3.61 16.16
N GLY A 75 9.98 2.93 15.85
CA GLY A 75 10.49 1.80 16.62
C GLY A 75 10.17 0.41 16.06
N THR A 76 9.43 0.33 14.95
CA THR A 76 9.21 -0.94 14.23
C THR A 76 10.25 -1.10 13.13
N SER A 77 11.12 -2.12 13.24
CA SER A 77 12.13 -2.37 12.21
C SER A 77 11.47 -2.60 10.84
N SER A 78 11.79 -1.78 9.85
CA SER A 78 11.14 -1.83 8.55
C SER A 78 12.03 -1.32 7.43
N PHE A 79 11.84 -1.84 6.22
CA PHE A 79 12.46 -1.35 5.01
C PHE A 79 11.54 -1.58 3.79
N PHE A 80 11.83 -0.86 2.73
CA PHE A 80 11.11 -0.97 1.47
C PHE A 80 11.92 -1.79 0.47
N VAL A 81 11.25 -2.70 -0.24
CA VAL A 81 11.82 -3.44 -1.38
C VAL A 81 10.97 -3.18 -2.61
N HIS A 82 11.60 -2.82 -3.71
CA HIS A 82 10.91 -2.69 -4.99
C HIS A 82 10.63 -4.09 -5.56
N PRO A 83 9.37 -4.42 -5.94
CA PRO A 83 9.04 -5.77 -6.42
C PRO A 83 9.88 -6.25 -7.59
N GLY A 84 10.27 -5.37 -8.51
CA GLY A 84 11.19 -5.70 -9.60
C GLY A 84 12.57 -6.11 -9.11
N GLU A 85 13.13 -5.42 -8.12
CA GLU A 85 14.44 -5.74 -7.50
C GLU A 85 14.36 -7.04 -6.68
N ALA A 86 13.24 -7.23 -5.98
CA ALA A 86 12.96 -8.46 -5.25
C ALA A 86 13.04 -9.70 -6.15
N ALA A 87 12.48 -9.61 -7.37
CA ALA A 87 12.53 -10.68 -8.35
C ALA A 87 13.97 -10.98 -8.86
N HIS A 88 14.88 -10.02 -8.74
CA HIS A 88 16.30 -10.14 -9.16
C HIS A 88 17.28 -10.42 -8.02
N GLY A 89 16.79 -10.71 -6.82
CA GLY A 89 17.64 -11.18 -5.71
C GLY A 89 17.38 -10.52 -4.36
N ASP A 90 16.81 -9.32 -4.32
CA ASP A 90 16.60 -8.60 -3.06
C ASP A 90 15.60 -9.30 -2.12
N LEU A 91 14.80 -10.24 -2.66
CA LEU A 91 13.96 -11.11 -1.83
C LEU A 91 14.79 -11.98 -0.87
N GLY A 92 16.08 -12.17 -1.13
CA GLY A 92 17.02 -12.83 -0.21
C GLY A 92 17.22 -12.10 1.12
N MET A 93 16.82 -10.82 1.22
CA MET A 93 16.84 -10.07 2.49
C MET A 93 15.65 -10.41 3.40
N VAL A 94 14.64 -11.11 2.86
CA VAL A 94 13.42 -11.46 3.59
C VAL A 94 13.59 -12.82 4.25
N THR A 95 13.26 -12.89 5.53
CA THR A 95 13.41 -14.10 6.36
C THR A 95 12.03 -14.59 6.85
N PRO A 96 11.91 -15.84 7.29
CA PRO A 96 10.64 -16.36 7.83
C PRO A 96 10.10 -15.63 9.06
N GLN A 97 10.92 -14.82 9.74
CA GLN A 97 10.51 -14.00 10.89
C GLN A 97 9.92 -12.66 10.49
N ASP A 98 10.07 -12.28 9.22
CA ASP A 98 9.57 -11.01 8.70
C ASP A 98 8.09 -11.10 8.31
N ILE A 99 7.47 -9.94 8.08
CA ILE A 99 6.14 -9.83 7.49
C ILE A 99 6.23 -8.90 6.27
N VAL A 100 5.53 -9.23 5.21
CA VAL A 100 5.47 -8.41 4.00
C VAL A 100 4.14 -7.67 3.91
N ILE A 101 4.19 -6.37 3.62
CA ILE A 101 3.04 -5.55 3.26
C ILE A 101 3.17 -5.20 1.78
N ALA A 102 2.27 -5.69 0.94
CA ALA A 102 2.21 -5.39 -0.48
C ALA A 102 1.13 -4.34 -0.78
N LEU A 103 1.55 -3.21 -1.34
CA LEU A 103 0.66 -2.13 -1.75
C LEU A 103 0.39 -2.22 -3.26
N SER A 104 -0.84 -2.50 -3.64
CA SER A 104 -1.24 -2.58 -5.05
C SER A 104 -2.62 -1.97 -5.25
N ASN A 105 -2.73 -0.95 -6.09
CA ASN A 105 -4.02 -0.32 -6.37
C ASN A 105 -5.00 -1.29 -7.04
N SER A 106 -4.56 -2.05 -8.03
CA SER A 106 -5.39 -3.03 -8.76
C SER A 106 -5.36 -4.44 -8.17
N GLY A 107 -4.36 -4.75 -7.34
CA GLY A 107 -4.07 -6.12 -6.90
C GLY A 107 -3.55 -7.06 -8.00
N GLU A 108 -3.32 -6.53 -9.19
CA GLU A 108 -2.92 -7.30 -10.39
C GLU A 108 -1.50 -6.96 -10.87
N SER A 109 -0.67 -6.34 -10.02
CA SER A 109 0.73 -6.06 -10.37
C SER A 109 1.48 -7.37 -10.59
N ASN A 110 1.85 -7.67 -11.84
CA ASN A 110 2.53 -8.92 -12.20
C ASN A 110 3.80 -9.15 -11.39
N GLU A 111 4.54 -8.08 -11.11
CA GLU A 111 5.76 -8.12 -10.30
C GLU A 111 5.47 -8.58 -8.86
N ILE A 112 4.38 -8.12 -8.26
CA ILE A 112 3.97 -8.56 -6.91
C ILE A 112 3.45 -9.99 -6.98
N LEU A 113 2.59 -10.32 -7.94
CA LEU A 113 2.03 -11.66 -8.11
C LEU A 113 3.12 -12.73 -8.31
N ALA A 114 4.19 -12.41 -9.02
CA ALA A 114 5.33 -13.30 -9.23
C ALA A 114 6.09 -13.63 -7.93
N LEU A 115 6.04 -12.77 -6.91
CA LEU A 115 6.71 -12.97 -5.63
C LEU A 115 5.90 -13.84 -4.66
N ILE A 116 4.58 -13.92 -4.81
CA ILE A 116 3.69 -14.65 -3.89
C ILE A 116 4.10 -16.11 -3.71
N PRO A 117 4.39 -16.90 -4.76
CA PRO A 117 4.82 -18.29 -4.58
C PRO A 117 6.13 -18.44 -3.79
N VAL A 118 7.03 -17.47 -3.93
CA VAL A 118 8.31 -17.47 -3.20
C VAL A 118 8.08 -17.13 -1.73
N LEU A 119 7.28 -16.10 -1.43
CA LEU A 119 6.91 -15.72 -0.06
C LEU A 119 6.18 -16.86 0.67
N LYS A 120 5.24 -17.54 -0.01
CA LYS A 120 4.58 -18.74 0.52
C LYS A 120 5.56 -19.86 0.86
N ARG A 121 6.52 -20.14 -0.03
CA ARG A 121 7.55 -21.15 0.22
C ARG A 121 8.45 -20.79 1.41
N LEU A 122 8.73 -19.51 1.61
CA LEU A 122 9.47 -18.98 2.74
C LEU A 122 8.63 -18.93 4.02
N GLN A 123 7.34 -19.21 3.95
CA GLN A 123 6.37 -19.10 5.05
C GLN A 123 6.31 -17.69 5.67
N VAL A 124 6.52 -16.66 4.85
CA VAL A 124 6.45 -15.26 5.26
C VAL A 124 5.00 -14.78 5.17
N PRO A 125 4.41 -14.28 6.27
CA PRO A 125 3.08 -13.69 6.25
C PRO A 125 3.02 -12.50 5.28
N LEU A 126 1.93 -12.41 4.53
CA LEU A 126 1.70 -11.36 3.55
C LEU A 126 0.40 -10.62 3.85
N ILE A 127 0.48 -9.30 4.00
CA ILE A 127 -0.65 -8.38 4.07
C ILE A 127 -0.76 -7.69 2.73
N CYS A 128 -1.92 -7.74 2.08
CA CYS A 128 -2.17 -7.03 0.83
C CYS A 128 -3.12 -5.85 1.06
N THR A 129 -2.68 -4.66 0.67
CA THR A 129 -3.52 -3.46 0.66
C THR A 129 -3.89 -3.13 -0.78
N VAL A 130 -5.19 -3.12 -1.08
CA VAL A 130 -5.72 -2.98 -2.44
C VAL A 130 -6.93 -2.07 -2.47
N SER A 131 -7.18 -1.39 -3.59
CA SER A 131 -8.32 -0.48 -3.74
C SER A 131 -9.59 -1.15 -4.24
N TYR A 132 -9.49 -2.35 -4.85
CA TYR A 132 -10.62 -3.09 -5.42
C TYR A 132 -10.71 -4.50 -4.86
N THR A 133 -11.90 -4.91 -4.42
CA THR A 133 -12.17 -6.16 -3.72
C THR A 133 -12.20 -7.42 -4.61
N HIS A 134 -12.13 -7.30 -5.94
CA HIS A 134 -12.06 -8.43 -6.87
C HIS A 134 -10.60 -8.71 -7.26
N LEU A 135 -9.92 -9.54 -6.46
CA LEU A 135 -8.50 -9.78 -6.63
C LEU A 135 -8.19 -11.22 -7.00
N ARG A 136 -7.44 -11.38 -8.08
CA ARG A 136 -6.68 -12.62 -8.33
C ARG A 136 -5.71 -12.94 -7.19
N ALA A 137 -5.23 -11.95 -6.45
CA ALA A 137 -4.42 -12.14 -5.26
C ALA A 137 -5.19 -12.86 -4.13
N HIS A 138 -6.50 -12.61 -3.95
CA HIS A 138 -7.35 -13.32 -2.99
C HIS A 138 -7.44 -14.83 -3.26
N GLU A 139 -7.48 -15.24 -4.53
CA GLU A 139 -7.54 -16.66 -4.90
C GLU A 139 -6.21 -17.39 -4.68
N THR A 140 -5.10 -16.66 -4.62
CA THR A 140 -3.75 -17.22 -4.50
C THR A 140 -3.13 -17.08 -3.11
N CYS A 141 -3.67 -16.23 -2.24
CA CYS A 141 -3.20 -16.00 -0.88
C CYS A 141 -4.23 -16.53 0.14
N ALA A 142 -3.99 -17.71 0.70
CA ALA A 142 -4.85 -18.30 1.74
C ALA A 142 -4.72 -17.60 3.11
N ASP A 143 -3.81 -16.64 3.26
CA ASP A 143 -3.48 -15.94 4.50
C ASP A 143 -3.55 -14.42 4.32
N LEU A 144 -4.56 -13.93 3.58
CA LEU A 144 -4.78 -12.51 3.39
C LEU A 144 -5.60 -11.91 4.54
N VAL A 145 -5.03 -10.92 5.12
CA VAL A 145 -5.71 -9.94 5.95
C VAL A 145 -5.89 -8.66 5.15
#